data_7d44d00a058892147bc847645ee62d97
#
_entry.id   7d44d00a058892147bc847645ee62d97
#
_cell.length_a   1.000
_cell.length_b   1.000
_cell.length_c   1.000
_cell.angle_alpha   90.00
_cell.angle_beta   90.00
_cell.angle_gamma   90.00
#
_symmetry.space_group_name_H-M   'P 1'
#
loop_
_entity.id
_entity.type
_entity.pdbx_description
1 polymer ?
#
loop_
_entity_poly.entity_id
_entity_poly.type
_entity_poly.pdbx_seq_one_letter_code
_entity_poly.pdbx_strand_id
1 'polypeptide(L)'
;MKNIYEMKFGEAMMYVRKKSKACSSRSLLAVRTRISSWQIASFEKGESLPTLKELALICNELGSPQLKEVGEREIEYKRTHPDVKICFADNTTCWKCGQKMCSVYGLIDGNPMSPDFFNDSMLKISRGKGVLLEERVSGVTGETHLVNVCPHCGTFIGEFYLHDLWYGETETIQVDDVAEFIREKE
;
A
#
# COMPACT_ATOMS: atom_id res chain seq x y z
N MET A 1 13.81 -10.29 -30.69
CA MET A 1 12.88 -10.87 -29.68
C MET A 1 13.05 -10.06 -28.41
N LYS A 2 11.98 -9.52 -27.80
CA LYS A 2 12.11 -8.77 -26.54
C LYS A 2 12.62 -9.73 -25.44
N ASN A 3 13.59 -9.26 -24.65
CA ASN A 3 14.12 -10.00 -23.51
C ASN A 3 13.13 -9.88 -22.34
N ILE A 4 12.55 -10.99 -21.91
CA ILE A 4 11.54 -11.01 -20.84
C ILE A 4 12.10 -10.52 -19.49
N TYR A 5 13.39 -10.70 -19.23
CA TYR A 5 14.05 -10.27 -18.00
C TYR A 5 14.20 -8.75 -17.85
N GLU A 6 14.04 -8.00 -18.95
CA GLU A 6 14.08 -6.53 -18.97
C GLU A 6 12.69 -5.90 -18.82
N MET A 7 11.63 -6.74 -18.75
CA MET A 7 10.25 -6.30 -18.62
C MET A 7 9.84 -6.26 -17.15
N LYS A 8 8.88 -5.38 -16.82
CA LYS A 8 8.09 -5.51 -15.60
C LYS A 8 7.21 -6.76 -15.68
N PHE A 9 6.88 -7.35 -14.54
CA PHE A 9 6.11 -8.60 -14.48
C PHE A 9 4.82 -8.54 -15.30
N GLY A 10 4.02 -7.48 -15.16
CA GLY A 10 2.75 -7.36 -15.89
C GLY A 10 2.92 -7.36 -17.42
N GLU A 11 3.94 -6.65 -17.94
CA GLU A 11 4.27 -6.64 -19.37
C GLU A 11 4.76 -8.01 -19.81
N ALA A 12 5.63 -8.65 -19.04
CA ALA A 12 6.15 -9.99 -19.30
C ALA A 12 5.01 -11.03 -19.32
N MET A 13 4.12 -10.99 -18.34
CA MET A 13 2.95 -11.87 -18.23
C MET A 13 2.03 -11.74 -19.46
N MET A 14 1.67 -10.49 -19.83
CA MET A 14 0.86 -10.24 -21.02
C MET A 14 1.53 -10.75 -22.30
N TYR A 15 2.84 -10.55 -22.43
CA TYR A 15 3.63 -11.00 -23.59
C TYR A 15 3.63 -12.54 -23.70
N VAL A 16 3.91 -13.24 -22.61
CA VAL A 16 3.93 -14.71 -22.56
C VAL A 16 2.54 -15.26 -22.85
N ARG A 17 1.50 -14.72 -22.19
CA ARG A 17 0.12 -15.16 -22.42
C ARG A 17 -0.31 -15.03 -23.87
N LYS A 18 -0.06 -13.88 -24.52
CA LYS A 18 -0.43 -13.68 -25.93
C LYS A 18 0.25 -14.65 -26.89
N LYS A 19 1.41 -15.18 -26.51
CA LYS A 19 2.13 -16.21 -27.29
C LYS A 19 1.75 -17.64 -26.92
N SER A 20 1.08 -17.84 -25.81
CA SER A 20 0.64 -19.16 -25.37
C SER A 20 -0.48 -19.70 -26.28
N LYS A 21 -0.28 -20.89 -26.80
CA LYS A 21 -1.34 -21.59 -27.56
C LYS A 21 -2.50 -22.07 -26.66
N ALA A 22 -2.20 -22.34 -25.40
CA ALA A 22 -3.14 -22.86 -24.42
C ALA A 22 -3.95 -21.79 -23.69
N CYS A 23 -3.38 -20.60 -23.49
CA CYS A 23 -3.95 -19.54 -22.64
C CYS A 23 -3.81 -18.16 -23.30
N SER A 24 -4.17 -18.00 -24.57
CA SER A 24 -4.03 -16.72 -25.30
C SER A 24 -4.94 -15.60 -24.83
N SER A 25 -6.04 -15.89 -24.11
CA SER A 25 -6.95 -14.91 -23.54
C SER A 25 -6.91 -14.90 -22.01
N ARG A 26 -7.26 -13.74 -21.39
CA ARG A 26 -7.40 -13.64 -19.93
C ARG A 26 -8.45 -14.58 -19.38
N SER A 27 -9.56 -14.74 -20.10
CA SER A 27 -10.65 -15.62 -19.69
C SER A 27 -10.22 -17.09 -19.63
N LEU A 28 -9.44 -17.57 -20.59
CA LEU A 28 -8.90 -18.93 -20.58
C LEU A 28 -7.92 -19.12 -19.42
N LEU A 29 -7.04 -18.17 -19.19
CA LEU A 29 -6.11 -18.23 -18.06
C LEU A 29 -6.85 -18.20 -16.73
N ALA A 30 -7.89 -17.38 -16.60
CA ALA A 30 -8.74 -17.29 -15.42
C ALA A 30 -9.40 -18.64 -15.08
N VAL A 31 -9.98 -19.30 -16.07
CA VAL A 31 -10.61 -20.62 -15.87
C VAL A 31 -9.59 -21.65 -15.38
N ARG A 32 -8.39 -21.67 -15.95
CA ARG A 32 -7.37 -22.66 -15.62
C ARG A 32 -6.69 -22.44 -14.29
N THR A 33 -6.45 -21.16 -13.92
CA THR A 33 -5.78 -20.80 -12.67
C THR A 33 -6.74 -20.61 -11.51
N ARG A 34 -8.05 -20.47 -11.77
CA ARG A 34 -9.09 -20.04 -10.83
C ARG A 34 -8.85 -18.63 -10.23
N ILE A 35 -8.05 -17.83 -10.92
CA ILE A 35 -7.86 -16.41 -10.63
C ILE A 35 -8.83 -15.63 -11.50
N SER A 36 -9.52 -14.63 -10.94
CA SER A 36 -10.50 -13.87 -11.72
C SER A 36 -9.86 -13.14 -12.91
N SER A 37 -10.60 -12.99 -14.01
CA SER A 37 -10.08 -12.26 -15.19
C SER A 37 -9.78 -10.79 -14.89
N TRP A 38 -10.44 -10.22 -13.88
CA TRP A 38 -10.16 -8.88 -13.39
C TRP A 38 -8.79 -8.81 -12.68
N GLN A 39 -8.49 -9.75 -11.78
CA GLN A 39 -7.17 -9.84 -11.14
C GLN A 39 -6.05 -10.04 -12.15
N ILE A 40 -6.26 -10.94 -13.15
CA ILE A 40 -5.32 -11.14 -14.24
C ILE A 40 -5.09 -9.84 -15.02
N ALA A 41 -6.15 -9.06 -15.28
CA ALA A 41 -6.05 -7.77 -15.94
C ALA A 41 -5.26 -6.75 -15.10
N SER A 42 -5.49 -6.72 -13.78
CA SER A 42 -4.77 -5.87 -12.83
C SER A 42 -3.27 -6.22 -12.79
N PHE A 43 -2.93 -7.50 -12.77
CA PHE A 43 -1.53 -7.95 -12.85
C PHE A 43 -0.85 -7.51 -14.15
N GLU A 44 -1.52 -7.69 -15.31
CA GLU A 44 -0.97 -7.28 -16.61
C GLU A 44 -0.78 -5.78 -16.77
N LYS A 45 -1.58 -4.97 -16.08
CA LYS A 45 -1.44 -3.51 -16.05
C LYS A 45 -0.39 -3.03 -15.04
N GLY A 46 0.09 -3.91 -14.15
CA GLY A 46 0.98 -3.56 -13.05
C GLY A 46 0.30 -2.81 -11.90
N GLU A 47 -1.05 -2.85 -11.82
CA GLU A 47 -1.84 -2.25 -10.74
C GLU A 47 -1.70 -3.04 -9.43
N SER A 48 -1.44 -4.36 -9.54
CA SER A 48 -1.16 -5.24 -8.41
C SER A 48 -0.18 -6.35 -8.82
N LEU A 49 0.42 -7.01 -7.82
CA LEU A 49 1.24 -8.21 -8.03
C LEU A 49 0.49 -9.44 -7.51
N PRO A 50 0.71 -10.62 -8.14
CA PRO A 50 0.17 -11.86 -7.63
C PRO A 50 0.87 -12.27 -6.34
N THR A 51 0.19 -13.03 -5.49
CA THR A 51 0.84 -13.81 -4.45
C THR A 51 1.78 -14.86 -5.07
N LEU A 52 2.75 -15.36 -4.31
CA LEU A 52 3.65 -16.44 -4.79
C LEU A 52 2.88 -17.68 -5.26
N LYS A 53 1.75 -17.99 -4.62
CA LYS A 53 0.87 -19.10 -5.01
C LYS A 53 0.19 -18.84 -6.35
N GLU A 54 -0.36 -17.65 -6.57
CA GLU A 54 -0.97 -17.26 -7.84
C GLU A 54 0.05 -17.19 -8.96
N LEU A 55 1.26 -16.63 -8.67
CA LEU A 55 2.37 -16.61 -9.60
C LEU A 55 2.74 -18.03 -10.08
N ALA A 56 2.85 -18.99 -9.16
CA ALA A 56 3.13 -20.37 -9.50
C ALA A 56 2.05 -20.99 -10.42
N LEU A 57 0.77 -20.74 -10.12
CA LEU A 57 -0.35 -21.21 -10.97
C LEU A 57 -0.29 -20.62 -12.39
N ILE A 58 -0.08 -19.29 -12.49
CA ILE A 58 0.03 -18.58 -13.77
C ILE A 58 1.20 -19.13 -14.59
N CYS A 59 2.37 -19.27 -13.99
CA CYS A 59 3.58 -19.71 -14.67
C CYS A 59 3.49 -21.16 -15.13
N ASN A 60 2.85 -22.04 -14.36
CA ASN A 60 2.59 -23.43 -14.74
C ASN A 60 1.68 -23.50 -15.97
N GLU A 61 0.56 -22.76 -15.98
CA GLU A 61 -0.37 -22.74 -17.11
C GLU A 61 0.22 -22.11 -18.38
N LEU A 62 1.09 -21.13 -18.22
CA LEU A 62 1.77 -20.49 -19.35
C LEU A 62 3.05 -21.22 -19.80
N GLY A 63 3.52 -22.20 -19.04
CA GLY A 63 4.74 -22.97 -19.35
C GLY A 63 6.01 -22.09 -19.38
N SER A 64 6.10 -21.07 -18.55
CA SER A 64 7.19 -20.09 -18.57
C SER A 64 7.91 -19.97 -17.22
N PRO A 65 9.01 -20.71 -17.02
CA PRO A 65 9.85 -20.55 -15.82
C PRO A 65 10.50 -19.16 -15.74
N GLN A 66 10.82 -18.53 -16.86
CA GLN A 66 11.40 -17.18 -16.89
C GLN A 66 10.41 -16.15 -16.34
N LEU A 67 9.13 -16.30 -16.61
CA LEU A 67 8.09 -15.42 -16.04
C LEU A 67 8.03 -15.55 -14.51
N LYS A 68 8.27 -16.75 -13.98
CA LYS A 68 8.33 -16.98 -12.54
C LYS A 68 9.47 -16.19 -11.89
N GLU A 69 10.67 -16.27 -12.46
CA GLU A 69 11.84 -15.51 -11.95
C GLU A 69 11.60 -13.99 -11.98
N VAL A 70 11.00 -13.47 -13.07
CA VAL A 70 10.64 -12.05 -13.17
C VAL A 70 9.63 -11.65 -12.09
N GLY A 71 8.59 -12.47 -11.87
CA GLY A 71 7.56 -12.23 -10.87
C GLY A 71 8.10 -12.28 -9.44
N GLU A 72 8.89 -13.31 -9.11
CA GLU A 72 9.52 -13.44 -7.78
C GLU A 72 10.43 -12.24 -7.46
N ARG A 73 11.24 -11.80 -8.44
CA ARG A 73 12.10 -10.62 -8.30
C ARG A 73 11.28 -9.35 -8.04
N GLU A 74 10.16 -9.14 -8.75
CA GLU A 74 9.35 -7.93 -8.59
C GLU A 74 8.55 -7.95 -7.29
N ILE A 75 8.07 -9.11 -6.86
CA ILE A 75 7.43 -9.29 -5.55
C ILE A 75 8.42 -8.98 -4.43
N GLU A 76 9.65 -9.51 -4.50
CA GLU A 76 10.69 -9.25 -3.52
C GLU A 76 11.13 -7.79 -3.51
N TYR A 77 11.29 -7.18 -4.70
CA TYR A 77 11.60 -5.76 -4.80
C TYR A 77 10.53 -4.91 -4.12
N LYS A 78 9.25 -5.19 -4.37
CA LYS A 78 8.15 -4.45 -3.76
C LYS A 78 8.05 -4.68 -2.25
N ARG A 79 8.35 -5.90 -1.77
CA ARG A 79 8.42 -6.22 -0.34
C ARG A 79 9.51 -5.41 0.37
N THR A 80 10.65 -5.20 -0.29
CA THR A 80 11.79 -4.46 0.25
C THR A 80 11.77 -2.96 -0.04
N HIS A 81 10.89 -2.50 -0.95
CA HIS A 81 10.73 -1.10 -1.35
C HIS A 81 9.25 -0.74 -1.41
N PRO A 82 8.53 -0.72 -0.28
CA PRO A 82 7.13 -0.32 -0.24
C PRO A 82 6.95 1.16 -0.63
N ASP A 83 5.84 1.49 -1.28
CA ASP A 83 5.45 2.88 -1.56
C ASP A 83 4.84 3.48 -0.28
N VAL A 84 5.60 4.28 0.46
CA VAL A 84 5.16 4.88 1.72
C VAL A 84 4.93 6.37 1.54
N LYS A 85 3.75 6.83 1.93
CA LYS A 85 3.34 8.24 1.86
C LYS A 85 2.78 8.71 3.18
N ILE A 86 2.93 10.00 3.45
CA ILE A 86 2.23 10.71 4.52
C ILE A 86 1.18 11.59 3.89
N CYS A 87 -0.04 11.52 4.38
CA CYS A 87 -1.19 12.28 3.90
C CYS A 87 -1.64 13.25 4.98
N PHE A 88 -1.81 14.54 4.63
CA PHE A 88 -2.22 15.60 5.53
C PHE A 88 -3.62 16.09 5.17
N ALA A 89 -4.52 16.07 6.12
CA ALA A 89 -5.87 16.62 6.02
C ALA A 89 -5.94 17.94 6.80
N ASP A 90 -5.67 19.07 6.11
CA ASP A 90 -5.53 20.38 6.73
C ASP A 90 -6.84 20.97 7.28
N ASN A 91 -7.98 20.44 6.85
CA ASN A 91 -9.32 20.95 7.19
C ASN A 91 -10.14 20.03 8.07
N THR A 92 -9.49 19.10 8.78
CA THR A 92 -10.18 18.21 9.73
C THR A 92 -10.90 19.03 10.80
N THR A 93 -12.19 18.75 11.01
CA THR A 93 -12.95 19.41 12.06
C THR A 93 -12.90 18.58 13.34
N CYS A 94 -12.42 19.18 14.43
CA CYS A 94 -12.42 18.52 15.73
C CYS A 94 -13.85 18.20 16.18
N TRP A 95 -14.15 16.94 16.44
CA TRP A 95 -15.49 16.49 16.83
C TRP A 95 -15.98 17.09 18.18
N LYS A 96 -15.06 17.52 19.04
CA LYS A 96 -15.39 18.05 20.38
C LYS A 96 -15.59 19.56 20.38
N CYS A 97 -14.66 20.33 19.80
CA CYS A 97 -14.70 21.80 19.87
C CYS A 97 -15.09 22.48 18.55
N GLY A 98 -15.23 21.73 17.46
CA GLY A 98 -15.59 22.25 16.14
C GLY A 98 -14.48 23.06 15.43
N GLN A 99 -13.32 23.26 16.05
CA GLN A 99 -12.21 23.98 15.45
C GLN A 99 -11.50 23.17 14.37
N LYS A 100 -10.94 23.85 13.37
CA LYS A 100 -10.14 23.22 12.33
C LYS A 100 -8.77 22.83 12.88
N MET A 101 -8.28 21.67 12.42
CA MET A 101 -6.95 21.16 12.76
C MET A 101 -6.37 20.43 11.55
N CYS A 102 -5.04 20.34 11.51
CA CYS A 102 -4.37 19.43 10.59
C CYS A 102 -4.28 18.04 11.23
N SER A 103 -4.66 17.03 10.47
CA SER A 103 -4.52 15.62 10.86
C SER A 103 -3.66 14.88 9.85
N VAL A 104 -3.01 13.80 10.28
CA VAL A 104 -2.10 13.02 9.46
C VAL A 104 -2.43 11.53 9.52
N TYR A 105 -2.24 10.84 8.42
CA TYR A 105 -2.21 9.38 8.34
C TYR A 105 -1.17 8.95 7.31
N GLY A 106 -0.76 7.68 7.34
CA GLY A 106 0.14 7.12 6.36
C GLY A 106 -0.59 6.30 5.30
N LEU A 107 0.09 6.07 4.19
CA LEU A 107 -0.26 5.05 3.20
C LEU A 107 0.96 4.18 2.97
N ILE A 108 0.78 2.85 2.97
CA ILE A 108 1.78 1.87 2.55
C ILE A 108 1.21 1.03 1.43
N ASP A 109 1.78 1.12 0.24
CA ASP A 109 1.24 0.49 -0.98
C ASP A 109 -0.25 0.80 -1.21
N GLY A 110 -0.66 2.03 -0.90
CA GLY A 110 -2.04 2.50 -1.01
C GLY A 110 -2.97 2.07 0.13
N ASN A 111 -2.50 1.30 1.11
CA ASN A 111 -3.28 0.93 2.29
C ASN A 111 -3.07 1.95 3.41
N PRO A 112 -4.15 2.38 4.08
CA PRO A 112 -4.06 3.33 5.18
C PRO A 112 -3.28 2.76 6.37
N MET A 113 -2.54 3.66 7.04
CA MET A 113 -1.69 3.34 8.17
C MET A 113 -1.85 4.39 9.26
N SER A 114 -2.05 3.94 10.49
CA SER A 114 -2.12 4.79 11.68
C SER A 114 -0.77 5.46 11.97
N PRO A 115 -0.76 6.64 12.63
CA PRO A 115 0.46 7.25 13.14
C PRO A 115 1.30 6.36 14.08
N ASP A 116 0.73 5.32 14.68
CA ASP A 116 1.47 4.33 15.48
C ASP A 116 2.62 3.65 14.73
N PHE A 117 2.51 3.60 13.41
CA PHE A 117 3.52 2.99 12.54
C PHE A 117 4.49 4.01 11.93
N PHE A 118 4.47 5.26 12.38
CA PHE A 118 5.35 6.30 11.87
C PHE A 118 6.77 6.13 12.42
N ASN A 119 7.76 6.15 11.53
CA ASN A 119 9.16 6.27 11.90
C ASN A 119 9.53 7.72 12.24
N ASP A 120 10.75 7.93 12.73
CA ASP A 120 11.25 9.25 13.13
C ASP A 120 11.18 10.29 12.00
N SER A 121 11.45 9.90 10.74
CA SER A 121 11.35 10.79 9.58
C SER A 121 9.92 11.25 9.36
N MET A 122 8.94 10.34 9.43
CA MET A 122 7.52 10.67 9.30
C MET A 122 7.02 11.55 10.44
N LEU A 123 7.44 11.27 11.67
CA LEU A 123 7.13 12.10 12.85
C LEU A 123 7.69 13.50 12.69
N LYS A 124 8.93 13.65 12.22
CA LYS A 124 9.56 14.94 11.98
C LYS A 124 8.82 15.75 10.90
N ILE A 125 8.44 15.11 9.80
CA ILE A 125 7.66 15.74 8.73
C ILE A 125 6.29 16.18 9.26
N SER A 126 5.60 15.34 10.03
CA SER A 126 4.28 15.63 10.61
C SER A 126 4.33 16.82 11.56
N ARG A 127 5.32 16.86 12.46
CA ARG A 127 5.54 18.00 13.37
C ARG A 127 5.89 19.29 12.62
N GLY A 128 6.68 19.19 11.55
CA GLY A 128 7.02 20.32 10.68
C GLY A 128 5.81 20.94 9.98
N LYS A 129 4.75 20.18 9.76
CA LYS A 129 3.45 20.61 9.23
C LYS A 129 2.48 21.10 10.32
N GLY A 130 2.91 21.13 11.59
CA GLY A 130 2.08 21.60 12.71
C GLY A 130 1.06 20.58 13.21
N VAL A 131 1.20 19.30 12.85
CA VAL A 131 0.37 18.23 13.40
C VAL A 131 0.80 17.93 14.82
N LEU A 132 -0.16 17.92 15.75
CA LEU A 132 0.07 17.50 17.13
C LEU A 132 -0.23 16.00 17.26
N LEU A 133 0.82 15.21 17.49
CA LEU A 133 0.76 13.77 17.74
C LEU A 133 1.16 13.49 19.18
N GLU A 134 0.34 12.77 19.92
CA GLU A 134 0.61 12.38 21.31
C GLU A 134 0.16 10.93 21.56
N GLU A 135 0.84 10.28 22.49
CA GLU A 135 0.43 8.98 22.98
C GLU A 135 -0.84 9.10 23.84
N ARG A 136 -1.83 8.28 23.56
CA ARG A 136 -3.10 8.22 24.31
C ARG A 136 -3.50 6.77 24.54
N VAL A 137 -4.02 6.49 25.73
CA VAL A 137 -4.55 5.18 26.08
C VAL A 137 -5.95 5.03 25.47
N SER A 138 -6.16 3.98 24.72
CA SER A 138 -7.47 3.61 24.16
C SER A 138 -8.43 3.22 25.28
N GLY A 139 -9.57 3.86 25.37
CA GLY A 139 -10.63 3.48 26.30
C GLY A 139 -11.29 2.11 25.99
N VAL A 140 -11.05 1.56 24.82
CA VAL A 140 -11.62 0.29 24.35
C VAL A 140 -10.67 -0.87 24.55
N THR A 141 -9.40 -0.70 24.12
CA THR A 141 -8.40 -1.79 24.19
C THR A 141 -7.49 -1.72 25.42
N GLY A 142 -7.36 -0.54 26.04
CA GLY A 142 -6.40 -0.27 27.10
C GLY A 142 -4.96 -0.11 26.61
N GLU A 143 -4.73 -0.19 25.31
CA GLU A 143 -3.41 -0.02 24.70
C GLU A 143 -3.10 1.46 24.46
N THR A 144 -1.81 1.80 24.44
CA THR A 144 -1.34 3.15 24.13
C THR A 144 -1.09 3.28 22.65
N HIS A 145 -1.65 4.32 22.03
CA HIS A 145 -1.53 4.61 20.61
C HIS A 145 -1.06 6.05 20.38
N LEU A 146 -0.26 6.25 19.34
CA LEU A 146 0.10 7.57 18.86
C LEU A 146 -1.03 8.11 17.98
N VAL A 147 -1.65 9.21 18.39
CA VAL A 147 -2.88 9.71 17.76
C VAL A 147 -2.79 11.22 17.44
N ASN A 148 -3.59 11.64 16.45
CA ASN A 148 -3.80 13.07 16.18
C ASN A 148 -4.54 13.74 17.34
N VAL A 149 -4.01 14.83 17.83
CA VAL A 149 -4.58 15.60 18.96
C VAL A 149 -4.98 17.00 18.50
N CYS A 150 -6.14 17.44 18.89
CA CYS A 150 -6.61 18.79 18.60
C CYS A 150 -5.79 19.82 19.40
N PRO A 151 -5.09 20.77 18.75
CA PRO A 151 -4.29 21.76 19.44
C PRO A 151 -5.11 22.76 20.27
N HIS A 152 -6.44 22.84 20.03
CA HIS A 152 -7.33 23.78 20.71
C HIS A 152 -7.93 23.23 22.00
N CYS A 153 -8.27 21.94 22.04
CA CYS A 153 -8.97 21.37 23.21
C CYS A 153 -8.35 20.09 23.77
N GLY A 154 -7.23 19.62 23.21
CA GLY A 154 -6.52 18.42 23.67
C GLY A 154 -7.24 17.10 23.41
N THR A 155 -8.37 17.12 22.72
CA THR A 155 -9.07 15.88 22.33
C THR A 155 -8.35 15.18 21.18
N PHE A 156 -8.33 13.85 21.17
CA PHE A 156 -7.71 13.09 20.11
C PHE A 156 -8.71 12.55 19.09
N ILE A 157 -8.22 12.26 17.89
CA ILE A 157 -8.94 11.53 16.84
C ILE A 157 -8.42 10.10 16.87
N GLY A 158 -9.30 9.16 17.25
CA GLY A 158 -8.99 7.73 17.22
C GLY A 158 -8.95 7.18 15.78
N GLU A 159 -8.34 6.01 15.63
CA GLU A 159 -8.12 5.35 14.34
C GLU A 159 -9.42 5.19 13.52
N PHE A 160 -10.52 4.88 14.19
CA PHE A 160 -11.84 4.75 13.54
C PHE A 160 -12.27 6.02 12.79
N TYR A 161 -11.98 7.20 13.33
CA TYR A 161 -12.34 8.48 12.70
C TYR A 161 -11.35 8.93 11.64
N LEU A 162 -10.13 8.37 11.61
CA LEU A 162 -9.17 8.61 10.53
C LEU A 162 -9.68 8.04 9.20
N HIS A 163 -10.52 7.00 9.24
CA HIS A 163 -11.12 6.40 8.05
C HIS A 163 -11.89 7.43 7.21
N ASP A 164 -12.59 8.35 7.84
CA ASP A 164 -13.35 9.38 7.12
C ASP A 164 -12.45 10.40 6.42
N LEU A 165 -11.19 10.55 6.86
CA LEU A 165 -10.21 11.44 6.24
C LEU A 165 -9.60 10.86 4.97
N TRP A 166 -9.61 9.54 4.80
CA TRP A 166 -8.98 8.87 3.65
C TRP A 166 -9.65 9.20 2.32
N TYR A 167 -10.89 9.66 2.34
CA TYR A 167 -11.68 10.01 1.14
C TYR A 167 -11.71 11.51 0.87
N GLY A 168 -11.04 12.33 1.68
CA GLY A 168 -10.95 13.78 1.52
C GLY A 168 -9.78 14.23 0.63
N GLU A 169 -9.78 15.52 0.28
CA GLU A 169 -8.59 16.15 -0.34
C GLU A 169 -7.46 16.21 0.68
N THR A 170 -6.32 15.59 0.34
CA THR A 170 -5.15 15.53 1.21
C THR A 170 -3.89 15.93 0.46
N GLU A 171 -3.02 16.70 1.09
CA GLU A 171 -1.65 16.86 0.63
C GLU A 171 -0.88 15.57 0.92
N THR A 172 -0.14 15.07 -0.06
CA THR A 172 0.61 13.81 0.06
C THR A 172 2.10 14.06 -0.11
N ILE A 173 2.92 13.56 0.81
CA ILE A 173 4.37 13.61 0.75
C ILE A 173 4.92 12.18 0.66
N GLN A 174 5.78 11.94 -0.34
CA GLN A 174 6.48 10.66 -0.49
C GLN A 174 7.56 10.53 0.59
N VAL A 175 7.70 9.35 1.17
CA VAL A 175 8.73 9.02 2.15
C VAL A 175 9.78 8.13 1.49
N ASP A 176 10.99 8.63 1.32
CA ASP A 176 12.07 7.91 0.64
C ASP A 176 12.84 6.97 1.57
N ASP A 177 12.89 7.28 2.88
CA ASP A 177 13.57 6.47 3.89
C ASP A 177 12.59 5.47 4.54
N VAL A 178 12.45 4.33 3.86
CA VAL A 178 11.56 3.24 4.32
C VAL A 178 12.31 2.07 4.94
N ALA A 179 13.64 2.17 5.05
CA ALA A 179 14.50 1.06 5.53
C ALA A 179 14.16 0.60 6.95
N GLU A 180 13.63 1.47 7.81
CA GLU A 180 13.17 1.13 9.16
C GLU A 180 11.84 0.37 9.15
N PHE A 181 10.96 0.64 8.18
CA PHE A 181 9.64 -0.02 8.07
C PHE A 181 9.72 -1.52 7.82
N ILE A 182 10.83 -1.97 7.24
CA ILE A 182 11.00 -3.37 6.84
C ILE A 182 11.47 -4.22 8.02
N ARG A 183 12.19 -3.61 8.98
CA ARG A 183 12.79 -4.33 10.12
C ARG A 183 11.81 -4.68 11.25
N GLU A 184 10.72 -3.95 11.39
CA GLU A 184 9.75 -4.17 12.49
C GLU A 184 8.68 -5.22 12.20
N LYS A 185 8.70 -5.82 11.00
CA LYS A 185 7.72 -6.87 10.59
C LYS A 185 8.32 -8.27 10.48
N GLU A 186 9.60 -8.47 10.82
CA GLU A 186 10.24 -9.78 10.96
C GLU A 186 10.21 -10.25 12.43
#